data_1edb49e38726b87db347329ebea46557
#
_entry.id   1edb49e38726b87db347329ebea46557
#
_cell.length_a   1.000
_cell.length_b   1.000
_cell.length_c   1.000
_cell.angle_alpha   90.00
_cell.angle_beta   90.00
_cell.angle_gamma   90.00
#
_symmetry.space_group_name_H-M   'P 1'
#
loop_
_entity.id
_entity.type
_entity.pdbx_description
1 polymer ?
#
loop_
_entity_poly.entity_id
_entity_poly.type
_entity_poly.pdbx_seq_one_letter_code
_entity_poly.pdbx_strand_id
1 'polypeptide(L)'
;MASAGAPQPTTNTLPSLDPAPPALQIKLLSSTAKAPTRGSAHAAGYDLYASKATTVPARGKVLVDTDISIAVPANTYGRVAPRSGLASKHSIDVGAGVIDADYRGPVKVLLFNLSEVDFKVEVGERVAQLIVERVSF
;
A
#
# COMPACT_ATOMS: atom_id res chain seq x y z
N MET A 1 -7.41 17.18 31.85
CA MET A 1 -7.32 17.75 31.71
C MET A 1 -7.32 18.14 31.05
N ALA A 2 -7.55 18.20 30.86
CA ALA A 2 -7.54 18.78 30.45
C ALA A 2 -7.57 19.19 30.16
N SER A 3 -8.02 19.45 30.19
CA SER A 3 -7.99 20.17 30.07
C SER A 3 -8.08 20.65 29.80
N ALA A 4 -8.62 20.70 30.07
CA ALA A 4 -8.64 21.43 29.92
C ALA A 4 -8.45 21.86 29.51
N GLY A 5 -8.63 21.93 29.32
CA GLY A 5 -8.44 22.42 28.93
C GLY A 5 -8.18 22.45 28.14
N ALA A 6 -8.34 22.06 28.04
CA ALA A 6 -7.99 22.19 27.31
C ALA A 6 -8.17 22.45 26.43
N PRO A 7 -8.17 22.80 26.11
CA PRO A 7 -8.45 23.23 25.18
C PRO A 7 -8.05 23.04 24.10
N GLN A 8 -8.37 22.89 23.52
CA GLN A 8 -8.03 22.66 22.58
C GLN A 8 -7.47 23.32 21.75
N PRO A 9 -6.94 23.20 21.44
CA PRO A 9 -6.28 23.81 20.74
C PRO A 9 -6.60 24.11 19.58
N THR A 10 -6.87 24.44 19.38
CA THR A 10 -7.06 24.69 18.49
C THR A 10 -6.50 25.01 17.63
N THR A 11 -6.51 24.85 17.32
CA THR A 11 -5.99 25.01 16.55
C THR A 11 -5.95 25.92 15.81
N ASN A 12 -5.84 26.39 15.76
CA ASN A 12 -5.70 27.23 15.14
C ASN A 12 -5.09 27.33 14.10
N THR A 13 -5.06 26.54 13.80
CA THR A 13 -4.37 26.34 12.62
C THR A 13 -5.01 26.95 11.45
N LEU A 14 -4.23 27.44 10.55
CA LEU A 14 -4.76 27.92 9.28
C LEU A 14 -5.24 26.75 8.46
N PRO A 15 -6.35 26.91 7.74
CA PRO A 15 -6.76 25.89 6.78
C PRO A 15 -5.67 25.71 5.74
N SER A 16 -5.45 24.50 5.33
CA SER A 16 -4.54 24.22 4.23
C SER A 16 -5.18 24.67 2.92
N LEU A 17 -4.40 25.30 2.07
CA LEU A 17 -4.85 25.66 0.73
C LEU A 17 -4.93 24.45 -0.17
N ASP A 18 -4.23 23.39 0.18
CA ASP A 18 -4.17 22.16 -0.57
C ASP A 18 -4.27 20.99 0.43
N PRO A 19 -5.46 20.84 1.02
CA PRO A 19 -5.62 19.84 2.08
C PRO A 19 -5.44 18.43 1.54
N ALA A 20 -4.69 17.63 2.29
CA ALA A 20 -4.59 16.22 2.00
C ALA A 20 -5.92 15.53 2.31
N PRO A 21 -6.19 14.39 1.65
CA PRO A 21 -7.43 13.67 1.91
C PRO A 21 -7.50 13.20 3.36
N PRO A 22 -8.70 13.15 3.96
CA PRO A 22 -8.88 12.71 5.34
C PRO A 22 -8.71 11.21 5.52
N ALA A 23 -8.74 10.46 4.44
CA ALA A 23 -8.62 9.01 4.45
C ALA A 23 -7.87 8.58 3.20
N LEU A 24 -7.49 7.31 3.17
CA LEU A 24 -6.89 6.73 1.97
C LEU A 24 -7.93 6.73 0.83
N GLN A 25 -7.58 7.35 -0.28
CA GLN A 25 -8.42 7.40 -1.46
C GLN A 25 -7.82 6.52 -2.55
N ILE A 26 -8.69 5.80 -3.26
CA ILE A 26 -8.29 4.84 -4.27
C ILE A 26 -8.98 5.16 -5.58
N LYS A 27 -8.24 5.09 -6.68
CA LYS A 27 -8.78 5.16 -8.02
C LYS A 27 -8.45 3.86 -8.74
N LEU A 28 -9.48 3.19 -9.26
CA LEU A 28 -9.30 1.99 -10.07
C LEU A 28 -9.00 2.40 -11.50
N LEU A 29 -7.95 1.85 -12.08
CA LEU A 29 -7.47 2.24 -13.41
C LEU A 29 -7.86 1.24 -14.49
N SER A 30 -8.42 0.10 -14.13
CA SER A 30 -8.88 -0.93 -15.09
C SER A 30 -10.03 -1.73 -14.52
N SER A 31 -10.67 -2.52 -15.36
CA SER A 31 -11.77 -3.39 -14.93
C SER A 31 -11.32 -4.57 -14.07
N THR A 32 -10.04 -4.91 -14.10
CA THR A 32 -9.47 -5.98 -13.29
C THR A 32 -8.82 -5.49 -12.01
N ALA A 33 -8.78 -4.17 -11.81
CA ALA A 33 -8.26 -3.58 -10.58
C ALA A 33 -9.23 -3.84 -9.44
N LYS A 34 -8.68 -4.03 -8.25
CA LYS A 34 -9.47 -4.23 -7.05
C LYS A 34 -8.98 -3.30 -5.96
N ALA A 35 -9.91 -2.63 -5.30
CA ALA A 35 -9.56 -1.73 -4.21
C ALA A 35 -8.90 -2.51 -3.08
N PRO A 36 -7.85 -1.96 -2.45
CA PRO A 36 -7.23 -2.60 -1.29
C PRO A 36 -8.23 -2.78 -0.16
N THR A 37 -8.12 -3.90 0.54
CA THR A 37 -9.02 -4.21 1.65
C THR A 37 -8.22 -4.64 2.87
N ARG A 38 -8.77 -4.37 4.06
CA ARG A 38 -8.16 -4.85 5.30
C ARG A 38 -8.80 -6.18 5.68
N GLY A 39 -7.94 -7.12 6.09
CA GLY A 39 -8.41 -8.45 6.49
C GLY A 39 -9.13 -8.45 7.83
N SER A 40 -8.91 -7.44 8.67
CA SER A 40 -9.57 -7.27 9.96
C SER A 40 -9.57 -5.80 10.35
N ALA A 41 -10.36 -5.46 11.37
CA ALA A 41 -10.47 -4.08 11.84
C ALA A 41 -9.14 -3.52 12.34
N HIS A 42 -8.24 -4.38 12.79
CA HIS A 42 -6.93 -3.97 13.34
C HIS A 42 -5.76 -4.41 12.48
N ALA A 43 -5.99 -4.84 11.24
CA ALA A 43 -4.90 -5.15 10.33
C ALA A 43 -4.11 -3.87 10.06
N ALA A 44 -2.78 -3.98 10.09
CA ALA A 44 -1.90 -2.84 9.84
C ALA A 44 -1.96 -2.40 8.39
N GLY A 45 -2.10 -3.35 7.47
CA GLY A 45 -2.04 -3.09 6.05
C GLY A 45 -3.32 -3.44 5.33
N TYR A 46 -3.46 -2.84 4.15
CA TYR A 46 -4.50 -3.15 3.19
C TYR A 46 -3.94 -4.14 2.17
N ASP A 47 -4.64 -5.23 1.90
CA ASP A 47 -4.20 -6.17 0.89
C ASP A 47 -4.22 -5.55 -0.49
N LEU A 48 -3.13 -5.74 -1.25
CA LEU A 48 -3.01 -5.31 -2.64
C LEU A 48 -3.19 -6.53 -3.54
N TYR A 49 -3.95 -6.32 -4.62
CA TYR A 49 -4.38 -7.39 -5.51
C TYR A 49 -3.74 -7.23 -6.89
N ALA A 50 -3.29 -8.33 -7.46
CA ALA A 50 -2.77 -8.32 -8.83
C ALA A 50 -3.91 -8.07 -9.81
N SER A 51 -3.69 -7.15 -10.76
CA SER A 51 -4.65 -6.89 -11.83
C SER A 51 -4.39 -7.72 -13.08
N LYS A 52 -3.22 -8.33 -13.16
CA LYS A 52 -2.80 -9.18 -14.30
C LYS A 52 -2.06 -10.39 -13.76
N ALA A 53 -2.21 -11.51 -14.49
CA ALA A 53 -1.44 -12.70 -14.19
C ALA A 53 0.01 -12.48 -14.58
N THR A 54 0.92 -13.03 -13.79
CA THR A 54 2.35 -13.00 -14.08
C THR A 54 3.06 -14.13 -13.34
N THR A 55 4.33 -14.30 -13.63
CA THR A 55 5.16 -15.27 -12.92
C THR A 55 6.38 -14.56 -12.36
N VAL A 56 6.66 -14.77 -11.09
CA VAL A 56 7.90 -14.31 -10.47
C VAL A 56 8.90 -15.45 -10.63
N PRO A 57 9.88 -15.33 -11.52
CA PRO A 57 10.79 -16.45 -11.79
C PRO A 57 11.62 -16.79 -10.57
N ALA A 58 11.97 -18.06 -10.45
CA ALA A 58 12.87 -18.52 -9.40
C ALA A 58 14.12 -17.66 -9.36
N ARG A 59 14.52 -17.20 -8.18
CA ARG A 59 15.71 -16.37 -7.96
C ARG A 59 15.66 -15.03 -8.68
N GLY A 60 14.47 -14.63 -9.15
CA GLY A 60 14.30 -13.42 -9.94
C GLY A 60 13.31 -12.44 -9.30
N LYS A 61 12.82 -11.55 -10.13
CA LYS A 61 11.88 -10.50 -9.69
C LYS A 61 10.94 -10.13 -10.82
N VAL A 62 9.82 -9.49 -10.43
CA VAL A 62 8.86 -8.96 -11.41
C VAL A 62 8.10 -7.80 -10.78
N LEU A 63 7.71 -6.84 -11.61
CA LEU A 63 6.75 -5.80 -11.22
C LEU A 63 5.34 -6.32 -11.47
N VAL A 64 4.56 -6.41 -10.40
CA VAL A 64 3.17 -6.85 -10.48
C VAL A 64 2.29 -5.62 -10.57
N ASP A 65 1.40 -5.60 -11.57
CA ASP A 65 0.44 -4.52 -11.73
C ASP A 65 -0.72 -4.68 -10.76
N THR A 66 -1.15 -3.58 -10.16
CA THR A 66 -2.36 -3.52 -9.35
C THR A 66 -3.45 -2.70 -10.00
N ASP A 67 -3.09 -1.86 -10.95
CA ASP A 67 -3.96 -0.93 -11.67
C ASP A 67 -4.78 -0.05 -10.74
N ILE A 68 -4.16 0.41 -9.64
CA ILE A 68 -4.75 1.43 -8.79
C ILE A 68 -3.83 2.62 -8.69
N SER A 69 -4.43 3.77 -8.40
CA SER A 69 -3.74 4.99 -7.98
C SER A 69 -4.27 5.36 -6.60
N ILE A 70 -3.42 5.94 -5.77
CA ILE A 70 -3.81 6.25 -4.38
C ILE A 70 -3.50 7.69 -4.01
N ALA A 71 -4.22 8.19 -3.02
CA ALA A 71 -3.91 9.43 -2.33
C ALA A 71 -4.01 9.14 -0.83
N VAL A 72 -2.88 9.29 -0.15
CA VAL A 72 -2.81 8.99 1.29
C VAL A 72 -3.17 10.22 2.13
N PRO A 73 -3.57 10.03 3.40
CA PRO A 73 -3.88 11.16 4.29
C PRO A 73 -2.66 12.06 4.52
N ALA A 74 -2.92 13.25 5.07
CA ALA A 74 -1.87 14.21 5.38
C ALA A 74 -0.82 13.61 6.29
N ASN A 75 0.45 14.00 6.05
CA ASN A 75 1.59 13.61 6.88
C ASN A 75 1.79 12.10 6.95
N THR A 76 1.42 11.40 5.87
CA THR A 76 1.67 9.98 5.73
C THR A 76 2.31 9.69 4.38
N TYR A 77 2.77 8.48 4.24
CA TYR A 77 3.17 7.91 2.96
C TYR A 77 2.69 6.47 2.89
N GLY A 78 2.67 5.90 1.71
CA GLY A 78 2.31 4.50 1.52
C GLY A 78 3.55 3.62 1.49
N ARG A 79 3.54 2.56 2.28
CA ARG A 79 4.61 1.58 2.25
C ARG A 79 4.05 0.23 1.81
N VAL A 80 4.59 -0.28 0.72
CA VAL A 80 4.25 -1.62 0.25
C VAL A 80 5.16 -2.62 0.96
N ALA A 81 4.54 -3.54 1.68
CA ALA A 81 5.24 -4.51 2.51
C ALA A 81 4.86 -5.93 2.08
N PRO A 82 5.72 -6.92 2.37
CA PRO A 82 5.40 -8.30 2.08
C PRO A 82 4.23 -8.81 2.90
N ARG A 83 3.55 -9.81 2.38
CA ARG A 83 2.58 -10.60 3.16
C ARG A 83 3.35 -11.71 3.86
N SER A 84 3.07 -11.89 5.15
CA SER A 84 3.81 -12.86 5.98
C SER A 84 3.70 -14.30 5.44
N GLY A 85 2.53 -14.69 4.95
CA GLY A 85 2.33 -16.03 4.40
C GLY A 85 3.14 -16.28 3.14
N LEU A 86 3.20 -15.30 2.23
CA LEU A 86 4.00 -15.44 1.02
C LEU A 86 5.50 -15.43 1.34
N ALA A 87 5.90 -14.61 2.31
CA ALA A 87 7.29 -14.56 2.73
C ALA A 87 7.74 -15.89 3.34
N SER A 88 6.97 -16.41 4.27
CA SER A 88 7.38 -17.60 5.02
C SER A 88 7.23 -18.89 4.22
N LYS A 89 6.21 -18.99 3.36
CA LYS A 89 5.93 -20.24 2.63
C LYS A 89 6.57 -20.28 1.25
N HIS A 90 6.73 -19.12 0.61
CA HIS A 90 7.17 -19.05 -0.78
C HIS A 90 8.41 -18.21 -0.99
N SER A 91 8.99 -17.67 0.07
CA SER A 91 10.19 -16.84 0.01
C SER A 91 10.01 -15.61 -0.89
N ILE A 92 8.82 -15.02 -0.86
CA ILE A 92 8.51 -13.83 -1.65
C ILE A 92 8.75 -12.59 -0.79
N ASP A 93 9.52 -11.66 -1.32
CA ASP A 93 9.81 -10.39 -0.67
C ASP A 93 9.38 -9.24 -1.57
N VAL A 94 9.32 -8.04 -1.00
CA VAL A 94 8.95 -6.82 -1.72
C VAL A 94 10.15 -5.89 -1.73
N GLY A 95 10.49 -5.38 -2.91
CA GLY A 95 11.54 -4.39 -3.06
C GLY A 95 10.98 -2.99 -3.16
N ALA A 96 11.82 -1.98 -2.90
CA ALA A 96 11.43 -0.57 -2.91
C ALA A 96 10.23 -0.35 -1.99
N GLY A 97 9.10 0.00 -2.52
CA GLY A 97 7.85 0.00 -1.78
C GLY A 97 7.44 1.33 -1.17
N VAL A 98 8.19 2.39 -1.38
CA VAL A 98 7.83 3.70 -0.85
C VAL A 98 6.98 4.45 -1.87
N ILE A 99 5.79 4.86 -1.44
CA ILE A 99 4.86 5.64 -2.26
C ILE A 99 4.71 7.00 -1.60
N ASP A 100 5.28 8.03 -2.23
CA ASP A 100 5.22 9.38 -1.71
C ASP A 100 3.79 9.93 -1.73
N ALA A 101 3.50 10.85 -0.83
CA ALA A 101 2.15 11.40 -0.69
C ALA A 101 1.65 12.07 -1.96
N ASP A 102 2.54 12.62 -2.76
CA ASP A 102 2.18 13.31 -4.01
C ASP A 102 2.23 12.41 -5.26
N TYR A 103 2.55 11.14 -5.11
CA TYR A 103 2.57 10.22 -6.24
C TYR A 103 1.14 9.84 -6.64
N ARG A 104 0.78 10.04 -7.90
CA ARG A 104 -0.54 9.71 -8.44
C ARG A 104 -0.49 8.70 -9.58
N GLY A 105 0.68 8.16 -9.86
CA GLY A 105 0.82 7.13 -10.88
C GLY A 105 0.30 5.77 -10.42
N PRO A 106 0.35 4.78 -11.31
CA PRO A 106 -0.09 3.43 -10.95
C PRO A 106 0.81 2.83 -9.88
N VAL A 107 0.19 2.16 -8.92
CA VAL A 107 0.91 1.44 -7.87
C VAL A 107 1.29 0.07 -8.39
N LYS A 108 2.57 -0.24 -8.35
CA LYS A 108 3.09 -1.54 -8.74
C LYS A 108 3.81 -2.17 -7.55
N VAL A 109 3.84 -3.49 -7.53
CA VAL A 109 4.49 -4.24 -6.46
C VAL A 109 5.68 -4.97 -7.06
N LEU A 110 6.89 -4.62 -6.59
CA LEU A 110 8.11 -5.32 -7.00
C LEU A 110 8.30 -6.54 -6.10
N LEU A 111 8.06 -7.72 -6.66
CA LEU A 111 8.24 -8.97 -5.94
C LEU A 111 9.59 -9.59 -6.28
N PHE A 112 10.32 -9.99 -5.24
CA PHE A 112 11.49 -10.85 -5.35
C PHE A 112 11.11 -12.27 -4.99
N ASN A 113 11.63 -13.23 -5.73
CA ASN A 113 11.46 -14.64 -5.42
C ASN A 113 12.82 -15.21 -5.02
N LEU A 114 12.98 -15.48 -3.74
CA LEU A 114 14.22 -15.98 -3.17
C LEU A 114 14.30 -17.51 -3.18
N SER A 115 13.31 -18.16 -3.80
CA SER A 115 13.27 -19.63 -3.87
C SER A 115 13.77 -20.15 -5.21
N GLU A 116 13.87 -21.47 -5.31
CA GLU A 116 14.28 -22.15 -6.53
C GLU A 116 13.09 -22.51 -7.43
N VAL A 117 11.85 -22.13 -7.05
CA VAL A 117 10.63 -22.49 -7.75
C VAL A 117 9.93 -21.23 -8.22
N ASP A 118 9.51 -21.20 -9.48
CA ASP A 118 8.69 -20.09 -10.00
C ASP A 118 7.45 -19.91 -9.16
N PHE A 119 7.06 -18.66 -8.94
CA PHE A 119 5.84 -18.33 -8.20
C PHE A 119 4.84 -17.69 -9.15
N LYS A 120 3.71 -18.35 -9.35
CA LYS A 120 2.66 -17.86 -10.26
C LYS A 120 1.70 -16.96 -9.50
N VAL A 121 1.37 -15.84 -10.12
CA VAL A 121 0.40 -14.88 -9.61
C VAL A 121 -0.76 -14.82 -10.58
N GLU A 122 -1.97 -15.05 -10.08
CA GLU A 122 -3.19 -14.94 -10.86
C GLU A 122 -3.89 -13.60 -10.60
N VAL A 123 -4.73 -13.20 -11.55
CA VAL A 123 -5.54 -11.98 -11.38
C VAL A 123 -6.39 -12.08 -10.12
N GLY A 124 -6.38 -11.04 -9.31
CA GLY A 124 -7.16 -10.99 -8.08
C GLY A 124 -6.48 -11.60 -6.87
N GLU A 125 -5.28 -12.13 -7.02
CA GLU A 125 -4.54 -12.64 -5.86
C GLU A 125 -3.90 -11.53 -5.07
N ARG A 126 -3.85 -11.70 -3.76
CA ARG A 126 -3.19 -10.77 -2.85
C ARG A 126 -1.69 -10.98 -2.90
N VAL A 127 -0.96 -9.95 -3.27
CA VAL A 127 0.49 -10.08 -3.51
C VAL A 127 1.34 -9.32 -2.52
N ALA A 128 0.76 -8.37 -1.80
CA ALA A 128 1.47 -7.53 -0.84
C ALA A 128 0.46 -6.81 0.03
N GLN A 129 0.94 -5.96 0.91
CA GLN A 129 0.07 -5.09 1.69
C GLN A 129 0.55 -3.66 1.64
N LEU A 130 -0.39 -2.74 1.68
CA LEU A 130 -0.15 -1.30 1.72
C LEU A 130 -0.36 -0.81 3.14
N ILE A 131 0.67 -0.24 3.74
CA ILE A 131 0.61 0.34 5.07
C ILE A 131 0.71 1.84 4.92
N VAL A 132 -0.16 2.57 5.62
CA VAL A 132 -0.12 4.02 5.66
C VAL A 132 0.61 4.41 6.93
N GLU A 133 1.81 4.98 6.78
CA GLU A 133 2.69 5.30 7.89
C GLU A 133 2.89 6.80 8.02
N ARG A 134 3.05 7.27 9.24
CA ARG A 134 3.30 8.69 9.48
C ARG A 134 4.71 9.06 9.07
N VAL A 135 4.85 10.29 8.60
CA VAL A 135 6.14 10.88 8.23
C VAL A 135 6.33 12.15 9.02
N SER A 136 7.54 12.30 9.56
CA SER A 136 7.96 13.56 10.17
C SER A 136 8.86 14.30 9.19
N PHE A 137 8.48 15.50 8.82
CA PHE A 137 9.26 16.33 7.92
C PHE A 137 10.13 17.34 8.69
#